data_83f3e4adcbba2ca1644ab20fd1d71017
#
_entry.id   83f3e4adcbba2ca1644ab20fd1d71017
#
_cell.length_a   1.000
_cell.length_b   1.000
_cell.length_c   1.000
_cell.angle_alpha   90.00
_cell.angle_beta   90.00
_cell.angle_gamma   90.00
#
_symmetry.space_group_name_H-M   'P 1'
#
loop_
_entity.id
_entity.type
_entity.pdbx_description
1 polymer ?
#
loop_
_entity_poly.entity_id
_entity_poly.type
_entity_poly.pdbx_seq_one_letter_code
_entity_poly.pdbx_strand_id
1 'polypeptide(L)'
;MTRTGFVWRTAAVLAVAAALSACQTPPPPPPPAPYSGPVLPIEQSERGVQIFLPNSVLFEVGKSAVNAKESGPYLDRVADLLKNKTKNNVSLEGHADSTGSAALNQSLSEDRARAVAVALAERGIPKERLETAGFSFNRPVASNATEDGRRLNRRVEVVILGEKVENITQGEPANAFSSAWAQLKSLIDQGLVKPAEK
;
A
#
# COMPACT_ATOMS: atom_id res chain seq x y z
N MET A 1 51.55 44.94 82.73
CA MET A 1 51.11 45.49 81.44
C MET A 1 51.35 44.39 80.42
N THR A 2 50.41 43.51 80.15
CA THR A 2 50.57 42.41 79.25
C THR A 2 49.28 42.30 78.46
N ARG A 3 49.38 42.53 77.14
CA ARG A 3 48.30 42.41 76.19
C ARG A 3 48.26 40.98 75.69
N THR A 4 47.21 40.25 75.91
CA THR A 4 46.90 38.96 75.38
C THR A 4 46.33 39.09 73.95
N GLY A 5 47.01 38.51 72.97
CA GLY A 5 46.54 38.44 71.59
C GLY A 5 45.61 37.26 71.40
N PHE A 6 44.40 37.54 70.90
CA PHE A 6 43.37 36.57 70.56
C PHE A 6 43.54 36.17 69.13
N VAL A 7 43.89 34.89 68.86
CA VAL A 7 44.07 34.36 67.52
C VAL A 7 42.78 33.70 67.03
N TRP A 8 42.12 34.30 66.05
CA TRP A 8 40.96 33.69 65.36
C TRP A 8 41.43 32.66 64.40
N ARG A 9 41.02 31.45 64.67
CA ARG A 9 41.14 30.30 63.74
C ARG A 9 39.92 30.34 62.82
N THR A 10 40.11 30.81 61.59
CA THR A 10 39.10 30.68 60.52
C THR A 10 39.10 29.23 60.00
N ALA A 11 38.01 28.50 60.30
CA ALA A 11 37.75 27.20 59.70
C ALA A 11 37.18 27.39 58.29
N ALA A 12 37.94 27.00 57.28
CA ALA A 12 37.47 26.96 55.90
C ALA A 12 36.59 25.75 55.70
N VAL A 13 35.29 25.97 55.53
CA VAL A 13 34.35 24.92 55.12
C VAL A 13 34.41 24.76 53.60
N LEU A 14 35.04 23.68 53.14
CA LEU A 14 35.04 23.26 51.73
C LEU A 14 33.68 22.63 51.43
N ALA A 15 32.81 23.38 50.76
CA ALA A 15 31.56 22.82 50.18
C ALA A 15 31.91 22.09 48.89
N VAL A 16 31.91 20.76 48.95
CA VAL A 16 32.01 19.87 47.77
C VAL A 16 30.62 19.84 47.11
N ALA A 17 30.42 20.66 46.09
CA ALA A 17 29.25 20.54 45.19
C ALA A 17 29.42 19.34 44.29
N ALA A 18 28.78 18.22 44.65
CA ALA A 18 28.66 17.07 43.79
C ALA A 18 27.71 17.42 42.63
N ALA A 19 28.29 17.66 41.45
CA ALA A 19 27.53 17.81 40.20
C ALA A 19 26.96 16.45 39.82
N LEU A 20 25.71 16.20 40.15
CA LEU A 20 24.92 15.11 39.61
C LEU A 20 24.65 15.42 38.12
N SER A 21 25.55 14.99 37.24
CA SER A 21 25.24 14.88 35.80
C SER A 21 24.13 13.85 35.63
N ALA A 22 22.89 14.30 35.71
CA ALA A 22 21.75 13.49 35.29
C ALA A 22 21.93 13.21 33.79
N CYS A 23 22.21 11.99 33.42
CA CYS A 23 22.10 11.52 32.05
C CYS A 23 20.63 11.69 31.63
N GLN A 24 20.34 12.84 31.02
CA GLN A 24 19.04 13.05 30.38
C GLN A 24 19.03 12.12 29.16
N THR A 25 18.28 11.03 29.25
CA THR A 25 17.93 10.25 28.06
C THR A 25 17.26 11.22 27.08
N PRO A 26 17.71 11.27 25.81
CA PRO A 26 17.05 12.11 24.82
C PRO A 26 15.56 11.76 24.76
N PRO A 27 14.69 12.74 24.57
CA PRO A 27 13.26 12.45 24.43
C PRO A 27 13.06 11.43 23.30
N PRO A 28 12.09 10.52 23.44
CA PRO A 28 11.80 9.56 22.38
C PRO A 28 11.50 10.34 21.09
N PRO A 29 11.92 9.82 19.93
CA PRO A 29 11.64 10.45 18.65
C PRO A 29 10.11 10.66 18.53
N PRO A 30 9.65 11.75 17.92
CA PRO A 30 8.24 11.97 17.70
C PRO A 30 7.64 10.79 16.94
N PRO A 31 6.39 10.40 17.22
CA PRO A 31 5.74 9.33 16.48
C PRO A 31 5.77 9.67 14.98
N PRO A 32 6.00 8.68 14.10
CA PRO A 32 6.01 8.91 12.67
C PRO A 32 4.69 9.55 12.25
N ALA A 33 4.77 10.51 11.31
CA ALA A 33 3.58 11.16 10.77
C ALA A 33 2.61 10.12 10.22
N PRO A 34 1.29 10.31 10.38
CA PRO A 34 0.31 9.39 9.83
C PRO A 34 0.51 9.26 8.31
N TYR A 35 0.45 8.03 7.80
CA TYR A 35 0.51 7.78 6.37
C TYR A 35 -0.66 8.44 5.65
N SER A 36 -0.38 9.27 4.66
CA SER A 36 -1.37 10.01 3.86
C SER A 36 -1.39 9.59 2.38
N GLY A 37 -0.62 8.57 2.02
CA GLY A 37 -0.58 8.03 0.66
C GLY A 37 -1.78 7.13 0.33
N PRO A 38 -1.85 6.59 -0.91
CA PRO A 38 -2.89 5.68 -1.31
C PRO A 38 -2.82 4.36 -0.54
N VAL A 39 -3.95 3.94 0.03
CA VAL A 39 -4.09 2.62 0.67
C VAL A 39 -4.30 1.58 -0.42
N LEU A 40 -3.43 0.57 -0.47
CA LEU A 40 -3.52 -0.51 -1.44
C LEU A 40 -4.26 -1.71 -0.85
N PRO A 41 -5.39 -2.16 -1.45
CA PRO A 41 -5.99 -3.44 -1.11
C PRO A 41 -5.07 -4.58 -1.57
N ILE A 42 -4.66 -5.43 -0.63
CA ILE A 42 -3.66 -6.48 -0.85
C ILE A 42 -4.16 -7.80 -0.26
N GLU A 43 -3.83 -8.92 -0.93
CA GLU A 43 -4.14 -10.26 -0.43
C GLU A 43 -3.03 -11.24 -0.77
N GLN A 44 -2.91 -12.28 0.07
CA GLN A 44 -2.11 -13.46 -0.26
C GLN A 44 -2.95 -14.45 -1.06
N SER A 45 -2.39 -14.93 -2.18
CA SER A 45 -2.96 -16.02 -2.96
C SER A 45 -1.96 -17.16 -3.12
N GLU A 46 -2.40 -18.29 -3.68
CA GLU A 46 -1.51 -19.42 -4.03
C GLU A 46 -0.44 -19.02 -5.06
N ARG A 47 -0.73 -18.03 -5.91
CA ARG A 47 0.19 -17.52 -6.94
C ARG A 47 1.20 -16.50 -6.42
N GLY A 48 0.94 -15.90 -5.27
CA GLY A 48 1.73 -14.82 -4.71
C GLY A 48 0.88 -13.71 -4.11
N VAL A 49 1.37 -12.49 -4.13
CA VAL A 49 0.68 -11.33 -3.58
C VAL A 49 -0.15 -10.64 -4.67
N GLN A 50 -1.43 -10.41 -4.40
CA GLN A 50 -2.35 -9.68 -5.27
C GLN A 50 -2.63 -8.28 -4.71
N ILE A 51 -2.45 -7.25 -5.53
CA ILE A 51 -2.84 -5.87 -5.25
C ILE A 51 -4.00 -5.53 -6.19
N PHE A 52 -5.12 -5.08 -5.62
CA PHE A 52 -6.34 -4.77 -6.36
C PHE A 52 -6.42 -3.28 -6.67
N LEU A 53 -6.44 -2.93 -7.95
CA LEU A 53 -6.56 -1.56 -8.40
C LEU A 53 -7.94 -1.35 -9.04
N PRO A 54 -8.84 -0.57 -8.41
CA PRO A 54 -10.16 -0.29 -8.96
C PRO A 54 -10.07 0.45 -10.29
N ASN A 55 -10.94 0.07 -11.25
CA ASN A 55 -10.97 0.70 -12.56
C ASN A 55 -11.23 2.23 -12.47
N SER A 56 -12.06 2.66 -11.54
CA SER A 56 -12.40 4.07 -11.34
C SER A 56 -11.21 4.97 -10.98
N VAL A 57 -10.17 4.37 -10.40
CA VAL A 57 -8.91 5.07 -10.10
C VAL A 57 -7.97 5.09 -11.32
N LEU A 58 -8.02 4.03 -12.13
CA LEU A 58 -7.07 3.84 -13.23
C LEU A 58 -7.53 4.49 -14.53
N PHE A 59 -8.83 4.44 -14.84
CA PHE A 59 -9.38 4.74 -16.15
C PHE A 59 -10.66 5.56 -16.07
N GLU A 60 -10.90 6.37 -17.09
CA GLU A 60 -12.24 6.92 -17.33
C GLU A 60 -13.21 5.82 -17.79
N VAL A 61 -14.50 6.10 -17.64
CA VAL A 61 -15.56 5.14 -18.02
C VAL A 61 -15.44 4.76 -19.51
N GLY A 62 -15.43 3.45 -19.76
CA GLY A 62 -15.34 2.91 -21.12
C GLY A 62 -13.97 3.02 -21.79
N LYS A 63 -12.96 3.57 -21.11
CA LYS A 63 -11.61 3.74 -21.67
C LYS A 63 -10.61 2.75 -21.10
N SER A 64 -9.50 2.55 -21.82
CA SER A 64 -8.32 1.80 -21.40
C SER A 64 -7.05 2.67 -21.28
N ALA A 65 -7.13 3.96 -21.62
CA ALA A 65 -6.04 4.90 -21.37
C ALA A 65 -5.98 5.27 -19.88
N VAL A 66 -4.81 5.12 -19.28
CA VAL A 66 -4.59 5.42 -17.85
C VAL A 66 -4.81 6.92 -17.59
N ASN A 67 -5.62 7.24 -16.59
CA ASN A 67 -5.78 8.60 -16.10
C ASN A 67 -4.59 8.96 -15.21
N ALA A 68 -3.58 9.61 -15.77
CA ALA A 68 -2.32 9.89 -15.08
C ALA A 68 -2.49 10.69 -13.78
N LYS A 69 -3.50 11.57 -13.70
CA LYS A 69 -3.74 12.42 -12.53
C LYS A 69 -4.24 11.60 -11.33
N GLU A 70 -5.23 10.76 -11.55
CA GLU A 70 -5.88 10.01 -10.47
C GLU A 70 -5.14 8.71 -10.14
N SER A 71 -4.62 8.02 -11.16
CA SER A 71 -3.87 6.78 -10.97
C SER A 71 -2.42 6.99 -10.55
N GLY A 72 -1.84 8.17 -10.81
CA GLY A 72 -0.43 8.47 -10.55
C GLY A 72 0.01 8.02 -9.17
N PRO A 73 -0.58 8.49 -8.07
CA PRO A 73 -0.17 8.11 -6.72
C PRO A 73 -0.22 6.60 -6.45
N TYR A 74 -1.23 5.89 -7.00
CA TYR A 74 -1.36 4.44 -6.86
C TYR A 74 -0.29 3.69 -7.63
N LEU A 75 -0.03 4.08 -8.87
CA LEU A 75 0.97 3.45 -9.73
C LEU A 75 2.39 3.75 -9.25
N ASP A 76 2.65 4.96 -8.75
CA ASP A 76 3.92 5.31 -8.10
C ASP A 76 4.17 4.42 -6.90
N ARG A 77 3.16 4.23 -6.05
CA ARG A 77 3.24 3.37 -4.88
C ARG A 77 3.51 1.90 -5.25
N VAL A 78 2.77 1.36 -6.24
CA VAL A 78 3.00 0.00 -6.75
C VAL A 78 4.42 -0.13 -7.31
N ALA A 79 4.86 0.83 -8.13
CA ALA A 79 6.22 0.80 -8.68
C ALA A 79 7.30 0.83 -7.59
N ASP A 80 7.11 1.61 -6.53
CA ASP A 80 8.05 1.65 -5.40
C ASP A 80 8.13 0.31 -4.66
N LEU A 81 7.00 -0.36 -4.43
CA LEU A 81 6.99 -1.72 -3.87
C LEU A 81 7.72 -2.70 -4.78
N LEU A 82 7.44 -2.69 -6.09
CA LEU A 82 8.06 -3.58 -7.06
C LEU A 82 9.56 -3.34 -7.23
N LYS A 83 10.06 -2.13 -7.03
CA LYS A 83 11.49 -1.80 -7.07
C LYS A 83 12.22 -2.20 -5.80
N ASN A 84 11.61 -1.91 -4.65
CA ASN A 84 12.30 -1.92 -3.37
C ASN A 84 12.07 -3.19 -2.55
N LYS A 85 10.92 -3.87 -2.73
CA LYS A 85 10.53 -5.01 -1.91
C LYS A 85 10.68 -6.36 -2.61
N THR A 86 10.73 -6.38 -3.94
CA THR A 86 10.76 -7.65 -4.68
C THR A 86 11.46 -7.51 -6.03
N LYS A 87 11.97 -8.65 -6.54
CA LYS A 87 12.49 -8.78 -7.92
C LYS A 87 11.67 -9.79 -8.72
N ASN A 88 10.62 -10.33 -8.16
CA ASN A 88 9.76 -11.33 -8.79
C ASN A 88 9.03 -10.77 -10.01
N ASN A 89 8.63 -11.67 -10.90
CA ASN A 89 7.79 -11.33 -12.04
C ASN A 89 6.39 -10.94 -11.58
N VAL A 90 5.73 -10.15 -12.40
CA VAL A 90 4.42 -9.56 -12.08
C VAL A 90 3.47 -9.84 -13.22
N SER A 91 2.32 -10.41 -12.93
CA SER A 91 1.20 -10.56 -13.85
C SER A 91 0.20 -9.42 -13.62
N LEU A 92 -0.07 -8.64 -14.67
CA LEU A 92 -1.10 -7.59 -14.72
C LEU A 92 -2.35 -8.21 -15.31
N GLU A 93 -3.41 -8.33 -14.50
CA GLU A 93 -4.62 -9.06 -14.88
C GLU A 93 -5.82 -8.10 -14.94
N GLY A 94 -6.31 -7.87 -16.15
CA GLY A 94 -7.48 -7.02 -16.37
C GLY A 94 -8.79 -7.82 -16.27
N HIS A 95 -9.78 -7.21 -15.61
CA HIS A 95 -11.11 -7.78 -15.40
C HIS A 95 -12.18 -6.77 -15.80
N ALA A 96 -13.30 -7.29 -16.28
CA ALA A 96 -14.50 -6.56 -16.63
C ALA A 96 -15.70 -7.04 -15.81
N ASP A 97 -16.80 -6.32 -15.89
CA ASP A 97 -18.11 -6.82 -15.49
C ASP A 97 -18.82 -7.56 -16.67
N SER A 98 -20.00 -8.11 -16.41
CA SER A 98 -20.76 -8.85 -17.42
C SER A 98 -21.52 -7.96 -18.42
N THR A 99 -21.33 -6.64 -18.40
CA THR A 99 -22.03 -5.72 -19.32
C THR A 99 -21.36 -5.72 -20.70
N GLY A 100 -22.11 -5.91 -21.75
CA GLY A 100 -21.62 -5.93 -23.11
C GLY A 100 -21.25 -7.33 -23.62
N SER A 101 -20.60 -7.41 -24.79
CA SER A 101 -20.20 -8.68 -25.38
C SER A 101 -18.93 -9.25 -24.78
N ALA A 102 -18.80 -10.58 -24.76
CA ALA A 102 -17.60 -11.25 -24.28
C ALA A 102 -16.33 -10.83 -25.04
N ALA A 103 -16.42 -10.66 -26.37
CA ALA A 103 -15.30 -10.23 -27.19
C ALA A 103 -14.83 -8.81 -26.86
N LEU A 104 -15.77 -7.88 -26.66
CA LEU A 104 -15.45 -6.50 -26.24
C LEU A 104 -14.79 -6.47 -24.86
N ASN A 105 -15.35 -7.23 -23.90
CA ASN A 105 -14.80 -7.28 -22.54
C ASN A 105 -13.42 -7.98 -22.50
N GLN A 106 -13.19 -8.96 -23.36
CA GLN A 106 -11.87 -9.57 -23.49
C GLN A 106 -10.84 -8.57 -23.97
N SER A 107 -11.10 -7.88 -25.09
CA SER A 107 -10.20 -6.85 -25.61
C SER A 107 -9.98 -5.71 -24.60
N LEU A 108 -11.05 -5.21 -23.97
CA LEU A 108 -10.96 -4.11 -23.01
C LEU A 108 -10.14 -4.50 -21.77
N SER A 109 -10.29 -5.71 -21.27
CA SER A 109 -9.54 -6.20 -20.12
C SER A 109 -8.05 -6.38 -20.45
N GLU A 110 -7.71 -6.88 -21.63
CA GLU A 110 -6.33 -6.98 -22.12
C GLU A 110 -5.68 -5.61 -22.31
N ASP A 111 -6.39 -4.67 -22.93
CA ASP A 111 -5.89 -3.30 -23.15
C ASP A 111 -5.62 -2.57 -21.83
N ARG A 112 -6.47 -2.76 -20.82
CA ARG A 112 -6.29 -2.19 -19.50
C ARG A 112 -5.08 -2.77 -18.78
N ALA A 113 -4.90 -4.09 -18.82
CA ALA A 113 -3.72 -4.74 -18.25
C ALA A 113 -2.44 -4.22 -18.91
N ARG A 114 -2.45 -4.10 -20.24
CA ARG A 114 -1.33 -3.57 -21.03
C ARG A 114 -1.03 -2.11 -20.69
N ALA A 115 -2.06 -1.28 -20.54
CA ALA A 115 -1.89 0.13 -20.19
C ALA A 115 -1.25 0.32 -18.81
N VAL A 116 -1.63 -0.50 -17.81
CA VAL A 116 -0.98 -0.51 -16.48
C VAL A 116 0.48 -0.99 -16.59
N ALA A 117 0.76 -2.03 -17.39
CA ALA A 117 2.14 -2.49 -17.62
C ALA A 117 3.03 -1.40 -18.22
N VAL A 118 2.53 -0.67 -19.22
CA VAL A 118 3.24 0.48 -19.80
C VAL A 118 3.50 1.55 -18.73
N ALA A 119 2.49 1.91 -17.95
CA ALA A 119 2.63 2.92 -16.90
C ALA A 119 3.63 2.51 -15.79
N LEU A 120 3.73 1.22 -15.46
CA LEU A 120 4.74 0.70 -14.53
C LEU A 120 6.15 0.67 -15.15
N ALA A 121 6.25 0.34 -16.45
CA ALA A 121 7.51 0.38 -17.18
C ALA A 121 8.08 1.81 -17.26
N GLU A 122 7.22 2.81 -17.51
CA GLU A 122 7.59 4.24 -17.47
C GLU A 122 8.12 4.68 -16.09
N ARG A 123 7.71 3.98 -15.03
CA ARG A 123 8.18 4.17 -13.66
C ARG A 123 9.45 3.35 -13.32
N GLY A 124 10.06 2.73 -14.31
CA GLY A 124 11.34 2.02 -14.19
C GLY A 124 11.23 0.55 -13.78
N ILE A 125 10.07 -0.08 -13.93
CA ILE A 125 9.96 -1.53 -13.79
C ILE A 125 10.40 -2.19 -15.13
N PRO A 126 11.36 -3.13 -15.13
CA PRO A 126 11.79 -3.82 -16.34
C PRO A 126 10.61 -4.51 -17.04
N LYS A 127 10.46 -4.30 -18.34
CA LYS A 127 9.35 -4.86 -19.13
C LYS A 127 9.31 -6.40 -19.08
N GLU A 128 10.47 -7.01 -18.96
CA GLU A 128 10.67 -8.46 -18.89
C GLU A 128 10.06 -9.08 -17.64
N ARG A 129 9.82 -8.26 -16.60
CA ARG A 129 9.12 -8.67 -15.38
C ARG A 129 7.61 -8.56 -15.49
N LEU A 130 7.07 -7.90 -16.52
CA LEU A 130 5.66 -7.55 -16.63
C LEU A 130 4.98 -8.42 -17.68
N GLU A 131 4.10 -9.30 -17.24
CA GLU A 131 3.20 -10.08 -18.07
C GLU A 131 1.80 -9.51 -18.02
N THR A 132 1.03 -9.59 -19.10
CA THR A 132 -0.33 -9.04 -19.16
C THR A 132 -1.32 -10.10 -19.60
N ALA A 133 -2.50 -10.12 -18.95
CA ALA A 133 -3.61 -11.00 -19.32
C ALA A 133 -4.96 -10.29 -19.14
N GLY A 134 -5.91 -10.58 -20.01
CA GLY A 134 -7.30 -10.16 -19.88
C GLY A 134 -8.18 -11.37 -19.53
N PHE A 135 -9.04 -11.19 -18.56
CA PHE A 135 -9.95 -12.26 -18.10
C PHE A 135 -11.43 -11.96 -18.36
N SER A 136 -11.71 -10.85 -19.09
CA SER A 136 -13.10 -10.50 -19.36
C SER A 136 -13.89 -10.47 -18.05
N PHE A 137 -15.08 -11.04 -18.00
CA PHE A 137 -15.90 -11.22 -16.79
C PHE A 137 -15.84 -12.65 -16.21
N ASN A 138 -14.84 -13.45 -16.59
CA ASN A 138 -14.77 -14.87 -16.22
C ASN A 138 -14.25 -15.13 -14.80
N ARG A 139 -13.74 -14.09 -14.13
CA ARG A 139 -13.22 -14.17 -12.76
C ARG A 139 -13.83 -13.09 -11.88
N PRO A 140 -15.13 -13.14 -11.62
CA PRO A 140 -15.79 -12.14 -10.77
C PRO A 140 -15.41 -12.34 -9.31
N VAL A 141 -15.22 -11.22 -8.57
CA VAL A 141 -15.05 -11.22 -7.11
C VAL A 141 -16.38 -10.95 -6.39
N ALA A 142 -17.35 -10.39 -7.11
CA ALA A 142 -18.69 -10.11 -6.61
C ALA A 142 -19.74 -10.39 -7.68
N SER A 143 -21.01 -10.53 -7.29
CA SER A 143 -22.11 -10.76 -8.22
C SER A 143 -22.25 -9.59 -9.22
N ASN A 144 -22.36 -9.91 -10.50
CA ASN A 144 -22.64 -8.95 -11.56
C ASN A 144 -24.09 -8.44 -11.57
N ALA A 145 -24.97 -9.00 -10.72
CA ALA A 145 -26.38 -8.60 -10.65
C ALA A 145 -26.56 -7.20 -10.05
N THR A 146 -25.61 -6.71 -9.26
CA THR A 146 -25.64 -5.37 -8.64
C THR A 146 -24.61 -4.44 -9.24
N GLU A 147 -24.87 -3.12 -9.25
CA GLU A 147 -23.86 -2.16 -9.75
C GLU A 147 -22.61 -2.12 -8.87
N ASP A 148 -22.76 -2.24 -7.55
CA ASP A 148 -21.61 -2.31 -6.65
C ASP A 148 -20.75 -3.55 -6.90
N GLY A 149 -21.36 -4.70 -7.17
CA GLY A 149 -20.64 -5.89 -7.55
C GLY A 149 -19.93 -5.72 -8.90
N ARG A 150 -20.59 -5.18 -9.91
CA ARG A 150 -19.97 -4.86 -11.19
C ARG A 150 -18.79 -3.89 -11.04
N ARG A 151 -18.92 -2.88 -10.18
CA ARG A 151 -17.85 -1.92 -9.88
C ARG A 151 -16.60 -2.61 -9.31
N LEU A 152 -16.76 -3.59 -8.43
CA LEU A 152 -15.66 -4.40 -7.88
C LEU A 152 -15.04 -5.33 -8.92
N ASN A 153 -15.86 -5.85 -9.86
CA ASN A 153 -15.38 -6.70 -10.95
C ASN A 153 -14.55 -5.92 -11.99
N ARG A 154 -14.85 -4.64 -12.21
CA ARG A 154 -14.03 -3.76 -13.06
C ARG A 154 -12.76 -3.35 -12.32
N ARG A 155 -11.66 -4.11 -12.50
CA ARG A 155 -10.40 -3.90 -11.79
C ARG A 155 -9.20 -4.36 -12.62
N VAL A 156 -8.02 -3.95 -12.21
CA VAL A 156 -6.76 -4.59 -12.62
C VAL A 156 -6.09 -5.14 -11.37
N GLU A 157 -5.68 -6.39 -11.41
CA GLU A 157 -4.89 -7.03 -10.37
C GLU A 157 -3.41 -6.99 -10.75
N VAL A 158 -2.57 -6.61 -9.79
CA VAL A 158 -1.11 -6.71 -9.89
C VAL A 158 -0.70 -7.90 -9.07
N VAL A 159 -0.37 -9.02 -9.71
CA VAL A 159 -0.02 -10.28 -9.05
C VAL A 159 1.49 -10.45 -9.04
N ILE A 160 2.12 -10.31 -7.88
CA ILE A 160 3.56 -10.49 -7.69
C ILE A 160 3.80 -11.99 -7.46
N LEU A 161 4.33 -12.67 -8.47
CA LEU A 161 4.41 -14.12 -8.51
C LEU A 161 5.38 -14.68 -7.47
N GLY A 162 4.92 -15.70 -6.72
CA GLY A 162 5.73 -16.37 -5.70
C GLY A 162 6.11 -15.51 -4.49
N GLU A 163 5.55 -14.31 -4.36
CA GLU A 163 5.87 -13.39 -3.27
C GLU A 163 4.96 -13.64 -2.06
N LYS A 164 5.43 -13.21 -0.88
CA LYS A 164 4.68 -13.25 0.38
C LYS A 164 4.29 -11.85 0.82
N VAL A 165 3.07 -11.72 1.35
CA VAL A 165 2.53 -10.43 1.78
C VAL A 165 3.41 -9.78 2.86
N GLU A 166 4.01 -10.58 3.75
CA GLU A 166 4.89 -10.09 4.81
C GLU A 166 6.12 -9.36 4.23
N ASN A 167 6.71 -9.86 3.13
CA ASN A 167 7.86 -9.23 2.49
C ASN A 167 7.50 -7.86 1.91
N ILE A 168 6.30 -7.75 1.33
CA ILE A 168 5.81 -6.50 0.74
C ILE A 168 5.47 -5.47 1.82
N THR A 169 4.87 -5.91 2.94
CA THR A 169 4.37 -5.02 3.99
C THR A 169 5.39 -4.68 5.07
N GLN A 170 6.47 -5.46 5.18
CA GLN A 170 7.50 -5.24 6.20
C GLN A 170 8.12 -3.84 6.11
N GLY A 171 8.09 -3.10 7.21
CA GLY A 171 8.65 -1.74 7.30
C GLY A 171 7.80 -0.66 6.63
N GLU A 172 6.62 -1.00 6.14
CA GLU A 172 5.66 -0.05 5.60
C GLU A 172 4.76 0.52 6.69
N PRO A 173 4.17 1.71 6.50
CA PRO A 173 3.22 2.27 7.45
C PRO A 173 2.02 1.33 7.69
N ALA A 174 1.58 1.22 8.94
CA ALA A 174 0.55 0.27 9.35
C ALA A 174 -0.79 0.40 8.60
N ASN A 175 -1.11 1.60 8.10
CA ASN A 175 -2.33 1.91 7.36
C ASN A 175 -2.09 2.07 5.84
N ALA A 176 -0.95 1.65 5.31
CA ALA A 176 -0.64 1.72 3.88
C ALA A 176 -1.33 0.62 3.06
N PHE A 177 -1.80 -0.41 3.72
CA PHE A 177 -2.49 -1.55 3.10
C PHE A 177 -3.82 -1.84 3.80
N SER A 178 -4.72 -2.45 3.04
CA SER A 178 -5.99 -2.97 3.54
C SER A 178 -6.21 -4.38 3.00
N SER A 179 -6.97 -5.21 3.73
CA SER A 179 -7.39 -6.50 3.20
C SER A 179 -8.54 -6.30 2.21
N ALA A 180 -8.35 -6.73 0.96
CA ALA A 180 -9.38 -6.68 -0.08
C ALA A 180 -10.54 -7.61 0.27
N TRP A 181 -10.26 -8.79 0.80
CA TRP A 181 -11.28 -9.75 1.21
C TRP A 181 -12.06 -9.29 2.44
N ALA A 182 -11.42 -8.65 3.42
CA ALA A 182 -12.12 -8.09 4.56
C ALA A 182 -13.06 -6.96 4.12
N GLN A 183 -12.65 -6.12 3.18
CA GLN A 183 -13.51 -5.08 2.61
C GLN A 183 -14.69 -5.69 1.85
N LEU A 184 -14.46 -6.65 0.97
CA LEU A 184 -15.50 -7.35 0.24
C LEU A 184 -16.49 -8.04 1.19
N LYS A 185 -15.99 -8.76 2.19
CA LYS A 185 -16.81 -9.40 3.21
C LYS A 185 -17.68 -8.39 3.96
N SER A 186 -17.12 -7.27 4.36
CA SER A 186 -17.88 -6.19 5.02
C SER A 186 -19.02 -5.66 4.16
N LEU A 187 -18.80 -5.47 2.85
CA LEU A 187 -19.82 -5.03 1.92
C LEU A 187 -20.93 -6.08 1.74
N ILE A 188 -20.57 -7.36 1.73
CA ILE A 188 -21.54 -8.48 1.68
C ILE A 188 -22.37 -8.54 2.96
N ASP A 189 -21.73 -8.47 4.13
CA ASP A 189 -22.39 -8.53 5.43
C ASP A 189 -23.36 -7.34 5.64
N GLN A 190 -23.06 -6.19 5.03
CA GLN A 190 -23.94 -5.01 5.00
C GLN A 190 -25.07 -5.10 3.95
N GLY A 191 -25.08 -6.15 3.13
CA GLY A 191 -26.07 -6.32 2.05
C GLY A 191 -25.87 -5.39 0.86
N LEU A 192 -24.75 -4.65 0.78
CA LEU A 192 -24.44 -3.73 -0.31
C LEU A 192 -23.98 -4.49 -1.58
N VAL A 193 -23.35 -5.63 -1.39
CA VAL A 193 -22.81 -6.47 -2.46
C VAL A 193 -23.27 -7.91 -2.24
N LYS A 194 -23.59 -8.63 -3.34
CA LYS A 194 -23.83 -10.07 -3.29
C LYS A 194 -22.54 -10.83 -3.63
N PRO A 195 -22.33 -12.03 -3.04
CA PRO A 195 -21.21 -12.91 -3.43
C PRO A 195 -21.22 -13.21 -4.94
N ALA A 196 -20.06 -13.54 -5.50
CA ALA A 196 -19.97 -14.03 -6.86
C ALA A 196 -20.73 -15.36 -6.98
N GLU A 197 -21.48 -15.52 -8.07
CA GLU A 197 -22.10 -16.80 -8.43
C GLU A 197 -21.02 -17.76 -8.92
N LYS A 198 -21.10 -19.02 -8.49
CA LYS A 198 -20.15 -20.09 -8.90
C LYS A 198 -20.53 -20.64 -10.25
#